data_aa045177b1cd24988aa4ba97d02013b8
#
_entry.id   aa045177b1cd24988aa4ba97d02013b8
#
_cell.length_a   1.000
_cell.length_b   1.000
_cell.length_c   1.000
_cell.angle_alpha   90.00
_cell.angle_beta   90.00
_cell.angle_gamma   90.00
#
_symmetry.space_group_name_H-M   'P 1'
#
loop_
_entity.id
_entity.type
_entity.pdbx_description
1 polymer ?
#
loop_
_entity_poly.entity_id
_entity_poly.type
_entity_poly.pdbx_seq_one_letter_code
_entity_poly.pdbx_strand_id
1 'polypeptide(L)'
;QPVLDEFITRNKNNPNLQTLGQKDYEFEYDAIRFSYKVFACIDAYQKTKPDMMWYLDADIITFEKIPMSWLEHIIPDHAFTSYLGRPKKGFSETGYYAFNTAHQYAEDFFTRWSEYYEKDLYFNIQKGFLNHFPRAGYTDSFTFDAVRLEFEQADKMVNEDLNDGRFAGMRKARHPFINSELGQYMDHLKGFDRKANMKSNAKDLTTKQAHKYWNNLK
;
A
#
# COMPACT_ATOMS: atom_id res chain seq x y z
N GLN A 1 16.61 -4.40 12.46
CA GLN A 1 16.86 -3.27 11.48
C GLN A 1 17.28 -2.04 12.27
N PRO A 2 18.55 -1.60 12.22
CA PRO A 2 19.03 -0.49 13.06
C PRO A 2 18.20 0.78 12.90
N VAL A 3 17.86 1.18 11.68
CA VAL A 3 17.07 2.39 11.40
C VAL A 3 15.67 2.30 12.01
N LEU A 4 15.01 1.13 11.91
CA LEU A 4 13.71 0.90 12.55
C LEU A 4 13.80 1.00 14.06
N ASP A 5 14.81 0.39 14.68
CA ASP A 5 14.99 0.39 16.14
C ASP A 5 15.27 1.80 16.67
N GLU A 6 16.08 2.57 15.95
CA GLU A 6 16.31 3.99 16.24
C GLU A 6 15.05 4.84 16.08
N PHE A 7 14.30 4.62 15.00
CA PHE A 7 13.02 5.29 14.76
C PHE A 7 12.02 5.02 15.89
N ILE A 8 11.83 3.78 16.28
CA ILE A 8 10.93 3.39 17.37
C ILE A 8 11.40 4.03 18.69
N THR A 9 12.70 3.93 18.99
CA THR A 9 13.26 4.47 20.24
C THR A 9 13.04 5.96 20.34
N ARG A 10 13.25 6.71 19.25
CA ARG A 10 13.08 8.15 19.18
C ARG A 10 11.60 8.57 19.29
N ASN A 11 10.69 7.76 18.74
CA ASN A 11 9.30 8.14 18.56
C ASN A 11 8.30 7.48 19.54
N LYS A 12 8.71 6.50 20.36
CA LYS A 12 7.82 5.78 21.29
C LYS A 12 7.01 6.65 22.27
N ASN A 13 7.53 7.83 22.59
CA ASN A 13 6.88 8.80 23.47
C ASN A 13 6.55 10.13 22.77
N ASN A 14 6.53 10.14 21.44
CA ASN A 14 6.26 11.34 20.67
C ASN A 14 4.75 11.71 20.77
N PRO A 15 4.40 12.89 21.32
CA PRO A 15 3.01 13.27 21.53
C PRO A 15 2.22 13.50 20.23
N ASN A 16 2.89 13.62 19.09
CA ASN A 16 2.26 13.78 17.78
C ASN A 16 1.89 12.44 17.15
N LEU A 17 2.29 11.32 17.75
CA LEU A 17 1.96 9.98 17.29
C LEU A 17 0.93 9.35 18.22
N GLN A 18 0.15 8.46 17.63
CA GLN A 18 -0.79 7.64 18.39
C GLN A 18 -0.34 6.18 18.37
N THR A 19 -0.70 5.45 19.41
CA THR A 19 -0.44 4.01 19.52
C THR A 19 -1.74 3.27 19.85
N LEU A 20 -1.85 2.05 19.36
CA LEU A 20 -3.03 1.21 19.59
C LEU A 20 -3.33 1.08 21.10
N GLY A 21 -4.58 1.33 21.48
CA GLY A 21 -5.05 1.28 22.87
C GLY A 21 -5.19 2.65 23.54
N GLN A 22 -4.75 3.72 22.90
CA GLN A 22 -5.02 5.07 23.39
C GLN A 22 -6.51 5.42 23.21
N LYS A 23 -7.02 6.32 24.09
CA LYS A 23 -8.34 6.91 23.92
C LYS A 23 -8.35 7.74 22.62
N ASP A 24 -9.42 7.64 21.87
CA ASP A 24 -9.62 8.35 20.59
C ASP A 24 -8.52 8.01 19.54
N TYR A 25 -8.06 6.75 19.55
CA TYR A 25 -7.06 6.25 18.62
C TYR A 25 -7.51 6.38 17.15
N GLU A 26 -6.73 7.13 16.38
CA GLU A 26 -6.84 7.22 14.93
C GLU A 26 -5.61 6.57 14.28
N PHE A 27 -5.83 5.46 13.59
CA PHE A 27 -4.74 4.64 13.03
C PHE A 27 -3.85 5.42 12.04
N GLU A 28 -4.37 6.47 11.41
CA GLU A 28 -3.62 7.32 10.50
C GLU A 28 -2.40 7.98 11.16
N TYR A 29 -2.39 8.13 12.46
CA TYR A 29 -1.28 8.74 13.22
C TYR A 29 -0.35 7.73 13.89
N ASP A 30 -0.52 6.43 13.66
CA ASP A 30 0.31 5.36 14.23
C ASP A 30 1.50 5.02 13.33
N ALA A 31 2.45 5.97 13.20
CA ALA A 31 3.65 5.79 12.37
C ALA A 31 4.50 4.59 12.80
N ILE A 32 4.57 4.30 14.11
CA ILE A 32 5.37 3.19 14.63
C ILE A 32 4.82 1.86 14.11
N ARG A 33 3.52 1.64 14.21
CA ARG A 33 2.89 0.42 13.72
C ARG A 33 3.12 0.21 12.23
N PHE A 34 2.96 1.25 11.43
CA PHE A 34 3.08 1.16 9.99
C PHE A 34 4.53 1.12 9.49
N SER A 35 5.50 1.61 10.29
CA SER A 35 6.91 1.49 9.94
C SER A 35 7.38 0.02 9.84
N TYR A 36 6.86 -0.88 10.65
CA TYR A 36 7.19 -2.32 10.56
C TYR A 36 6.96 -2.88 9.17
N LYS A 37 5.86 -2.49 8.52
CA LYS A 37 5.52 -2.93 7.18
C LYS A 37 6.53 -2.42 6.15
N VAL A 38 6.85 -1.13 6.23
CA VAL A 38 7.80 -0.48 5.32
C VAL A 38 9.19 -1.12 5.46
N PHE A 39 9.67 -1.29 6.68
CA PHE A 39 10.97 -1.90 6.91
C PHE A 39 11.02 -3.40 6.61
N ALA A 40 9.88 -4.10 6.65
CA ALA A 40 9.80 -5.47 6.15
C ALA A 40 10.03 -5.54 4.63
N CYS A 41 9.43 -4.60 3.87
CA CYS A 41 9.67 -4.47 2.43
C CYS A 41 11.13 -4.13 2.11
N ILE A 42 11.70 -3.13 2.81
CA ILE A 42 13.09 -2.69 2.63
C ILE A 42 14.06 -3.83 2.95
N ASP A 43 13.85 -4.53 4.07
CA ASP A 43 14.70 -5.65 4.51
C ASP A 43 14.65 -6.83 3.51
N ALA A 44 13.45 -7.15 3.02
CA ALA A 44 13.27 -8.18 2.01
C ALA A 44 14.04 -7.82 0.73
N TYR A 45 13.89 -6.59 0.25
CA TYR A 45 14.65 -6.12 -0.92
C TYR A 45 16.15 -6.19 -0.69
N GLN A 46 16.65 -5.66 0.42
CA GLN A 46 18.09 -5.61 0.72
C GLN A 46 18.73 -7.00 0.84
N LYS A 47 18.01 -7.95 1.46
CA LYS A 47 18.54 -9.30 1.70
C LYS A 47 18.48 -10.22 0.51
N THR A 48 17.46 -10.10 -0.32
CA THR A 48 17.21 -11.07 -1.38
C THR A 48 17.53 -10.55 -2.77
N LYS A 49 17.54 -9.22 -2.97
CA LYS A 49 17.75 -8.57 -4.26
C LYS A 49 17.01 -9.29 -5.41
N PRO A 50 15.72 -9.54 -5.28
CA PRO A 50 14.96 -10.24 -6.32
C PRO A 50 14.75 -9.33 -7.54
N ASP A 51 14.44 -9.90 -8.71
CA ASP A 51 14.07 -9.12 -9.89
C ASP A 51 12.68 -8.47 -9.74
N MET A 52 11.79 -9.16 -9.03
CA MET A 52 10.44 -8.70 -8.71
C MET A 52 10.09 -9.01 -7.26
N MET A 53 9.41 -8.10 -6.59
CA MET A 53 8.97 -8.29 -5.22
C MET A 53 7.49 -7.92 -5.06
N TRP A 54 6.76 -8.78 -4.34
CA TRP A 54 5.35 -8.58 -4.02
C TRP A 54 5.17 -8.52 -2.52
N TYR A 55 4.43 -7.54 -2.07
CA TYR A 55 3.96 -7.44 -0.69
C TYR A 55 2.45 -7.61 -0.66
N LEU A 56 1.98 -8.45 0.25
CA LEU A 56 0.57 -8.67 0.54
C LEU A 56 0.35 -8.57 2.06
N ASP A 57 -0.72 -7.89 2.48
CA ASP A 57 -1.10 -7.87 3.90
C ASP A 57 -1.47 -9.29 4.38
N ALA A 58 -1.18 -9.59 5.65
CA ALA A 58 -1.40 -10.92 6.23
C ALA A 58 -2.87 -11.36 6.31
N ASP A 59 -3.81 -10.46 6.04
CA ASP A 59 -5.25 -10.74 5.99
C ASP A 59 -5.79 -10.86 4.55
N ILE A 60 -4.90 -11.10 3.59
CA ILE A 60 -5.26 -11.47 2.23
C ILE A 60 -5.33 -12.99 2.13
N ILE A 61 -6.37 -13.48 1.49
CA ILE A 61 -6.53 -14.89 1.15
C ILE A 61 -6.51 -15.06 -0.37
N THR A 62 -5.83 -16.12 -0.83
CA THR A 62 -5.82 -16.55 -2.23
C THR A 62 -6.80 -17.70 -2.38
N PHE A 63 -7.80 -17.55 -3.23
CA PHE A 63 -8.85 -18.56 -3.44
C PHE A 63 -8.72 -19.30 -4.78
N GLU A 64 -7.77 -18.89 -5.62
CA GLU A 64 -7.46 -19.53 -6.90
C GLU A 64 -5.96 -19.47 -7.17
N LYS A 65 -5.43 -20.45 -7.92
CA LYS A 65 -4.02 -20.51 -8.31
C LYS A 65 -3.69 -19.32 -9.21
N ILE A 66 -2.68 -18.56 -8.84
CA ILE A 66 -2.21 -17.41 -9.60
C ILE A 66 -1.25 -17.90 -10.71
N PRO A 67 -1.54 -17.67 -12.00
CA PRO A 67 -0.63 -17.99 -13.09
C PRO A 67 0.59 -17.06 -13.09
N MET A 68 1.76 -17.56 -13.45
CA MET A 68 2.97 -16.73 -13.58
C MET A 68 2.78 -15.61 -14.60
N SER A 69 2.15 -15.90 -15.72
CA SER A 69 1.86 -14.90 -16.75
C SER A 69 0.98 -13.74 -16.26
N TRP A 70 0.14 -13.98 -15.25
CA TRP A 70 -0.62 -12.91 -14.64
C TRP A 70 0.23 -12.06 -13.69
N LEU A 71 1.16 -12.67 -12.95
CA LEU A 71 2.12 -11.94 -12.14
C LEU A 71 3.00 -11.01 -12.99
N GLU A 72 3.45 -11.50 -14.15
CA GLU A 72 4.20 -10.71 -15.13
C GLU A 72 3.35 -9.58 -15.75
N HIS A 73 2.08 -9.86 -16.02
CA HIS A 73 1.15 -8.86 -16.59
C HIS A 73 0.87 -7.69 -15.64
N ILE A 74 0.75 -7.96 -14.34
CA ILE A 74 0.30 -6.95 -13.38
C ILE A 74 1.41 -5.93 -13.04
N ILE A 75 2.66 -6.24 -13.36
CA ILE A 75 3.79 -5.32 -13.34
C ILE A 75 4.41 -5.32 -14.73
N PRO A 76 4.01 -4.41 -15.63
CA PRO A 76 4.64 -4.29 -16.94
C PRO A 76 6.13 -3.95 -16.81
N ASP A 77 6.95 -4.43 -17.74
CA ASP A 77 8.41 -4.23 -17.73
C ASP A 77 8.84 -2.75 -17.62
N HIS A 78 8.02 -1.85 -18.17
CA HIS A 78 8.29 -0.42 -18.13
C HIS A 78 7.93 0.25 -16.80
N ALA A 79 7.17 -0.42 -15.92
CA ALA A 79 6.75 0.12 -14.64
C ALA A 79 7.69 -0.31 -13.52
N PHE A 80 7.97 0.60 -12.59
CA PHE A 80 8.70 0.28 -11.36
C PHE A 80 7.80 -0.37 -10.32
N THR A 81 6.63 0.20 -10.08
CA THR A 81 5.67 -0.37 -9.12
C THR A 81 4.27 -0.46 -9.71
N SER A 82 3.59 -1.52 -9.31
CA SER A 82 2.15 -1.66 -9.47
C SER A 82 1.48 -1.50 -8.11
N TYR A 83 0.45 -0.67 -8.04
CA TYR A 83 -0.19 -0.29 -6.80
C TYR A 83 -1.70 -0.09 -6.98
N LEU A 84 -2.41 0.12 -5.89
CA LEU A 84 -3.85 0.36 -5.88
C LEU A 84 -4.12 1.82 -5.51
N GLY A 85 -4.24 2.69 -6.50
CA GLY A 85 -4.65 4.08 -6.32
C GLY A 85 -6.08 4.20 -5.80
N ARG A 86 -6.37 5.29 -5.12
CA ARG A 86 -7.73 5.66 -4.71
C ARG A 86 -8.19 6.92 -5.43
N PRO A 87 -9.46 6.99 -5.83
CA PRO A 87 -9.98 8.19 -6.48
C PRO A 87 -9.99 9.37 -5.52
N LYS A 88 -9.63 10.52 -6.05
CA LYS A 88 -9.83 11.86 -5.44
C LYS A 88 -9.62 11.91 -3.92
N LYS A 89 -8.42 12.10 -3.44
CA LYS A 89 -8.13 12.45 -2.05
C LYS A 89 -7.87 11.28 -1.09
N GLY A 90 -7.48 10.13 -1.55
CA GLY A 90 -7.05 9.02 -0.72
C GLY A 90 -5.65 8.59 -1.07
N PHE A 91 -4.88 8.22 -0.06
CA PHE A 91 -3.63 7.51 -0.26
C PHE A 91 -3.92 6.12 -0.84
N SER A 92 -2.93 5.55 -1.53
CA SER A 92 -3.02 4.23 -2.12
C SER A 92 -3.48 3.17 -1.12
N GLU A 93 -4.14 2.15 -1.60
CA GLU A 93 -4.49 0.98 -0.80
C GLU A 93 -3.27 0.07 -0.70
N THR A 94 -2.65 0.04 0.45
CA THR A 94 -1.37 -0.62 0.67
C THR A 94 -1.45 -2.04 1.20
N GLY A 95 -2.61 -2.68 1.07
CA GLY A 95 -2.71 -4.14 1.20
C GLY A 95 -1.90 -4.89 0.15
N TYR A 96 -1.49 -4.18 -0.89
CA TYR A 96 -0.71 -4.69 -2.01
C TYR A 96 0.28 -3.64 -2.50
N TYR A 97 1.50 -4.09 -2.73
CA TYR A 97 2.51 -3.45 -3.57
C TYR A 97 3.18 -4.53 -4.43
N ALA A 98 3.57 -4.17 -5.63
CA ALA A 98 4.49 -4.98 -6.40
C ALA A 98 5.55 -4.06 -7.01
N PHE A 99 6.81 -4.52 -7.01
CA PHE A 99 7.97 -3.75 -7.42
C PHE A 99 8.77 -4.53 -8.45
N ASN A 100 9.09 -3.91 -9.57
CA ASN A 100 10.14 -4.33 -10.48
C ASN A 100 11.48 -3.87 -9.88
N THR A 101 12.09 -4.73 -9.09
CA THR A 101 13.30 -4.40 -8.33
C THR A 101 14.59 -4.48 -9.17
N ALA A 102 14.49 -4.96 -10.41
CA ALA A 102 15.55 -4.82 -11.42
C ALA A 102 15.63 -3.42 -12.04
N HIS A 103 14.63 -2.56 -11.77
CA HIS A 103 14.61 -1.19 -12.27
C HIS A 103 15.78 -0.36 -11.72
N GLN A 104 16.40 0.46 -12.57
CA GLN A 104 17.63 1.21 -12.23
C GLN A 104 17.51 2.12 -10.99
N TYR A 105 16.31 2.57 -10.64
CA TYR A 105 16.07 3.42 -9.46
C TYR A 105 15.52 2.67 -8.25
N ALA A 106 15.53 1.34 -8.26
CA ALA A 106 14.98 0.55 -7.14
C ALA A 106 15.71 0.83 -5.82
N GLU A 107 17.05 0.84 -5.83
CA GLU A 107 17.86 1.14 -4.64
C GLU A 107 17.58 2.55 -4.11
N ASP A 108 17.50 3.54 -5.01
CA ASP A 108 17.22 4.92 -4.64
C ASP A 108 15.83 5.05 -4.01
N PHE A 109 14.82 4.35 -4.56
CA PHE A 109 13.47 4.36 -4.03
C PHE A 109 13.40 3.80 -2.61
N PHE A 110 13.95 2.60 -2.36
CA PHE A 110 13.92 1.97 -1.05
C PHE A 110 14.77 2.74 -0.03
N THR A 111 15.89 3.31 -0.45
CA THR A 111 16.69 4.23 0.38
C THR A 111 15.89 5.46 0.75
N ARG A 112 15.24 6.11 -0.21
CA ARG A 112 14.41 7.28 0.04
C ARG A 112 13.22 6.97 0.95
N TRP A 113 12.62 5.80 0.80
CA TRP A 113 11.52 5.37 1.67
C TRP A 113 11.98 5.14 3.12
N SER A 114 13.18 4.59 3.33
CA SER A 114 13.81 4.50 4.65
C SER A 114 14.04 5.89 5.27
N GLU A 115 14.52 6.84 4.48
CA GLU A 115 14.80 8.21 4.94
C GLU A 115 13.57 8.93 5.50
N TYR A 116 12.37 8.61 5.02
CA TYR A 116 11.13 9.17 5.55
C TYR A 116 10.96 8.88 7.05
N TYR A 117 11.44 7.72 7.50
CA TYR A 117 11.42 7.33 8.92
C TYR A 117 12.71 7.72 9.65
N GLU A 118 13.86 7.56 9.01
CA GLU A 118 15.16 7.92 9.59
C GLU A 118 15.23 9.39 9.97
N LYS A 119 14.72 10.26 9.11
CA LYS A 119 14.76 11.72 9.23
C LYS A 119 13.41 12.34 9.65
N ASP A 120 12.46 11.53 10.08
CA ASP A 120 11.09 11.94 10.44
C ASP A 120 10.38 12.81 9.38
N LEU A 121 10.67 12.58 8.09
CA LEU A 121 10.14 13.38 6.99
C LEU A 121 8.62 13.20 6.82
N TYR A 122 8.06 12.10 7.29
CA TYR A 122 6.61 11.83 7.24
C TYR A 122 5.77 12.92 7.92
N PHE A 123 6.30 13.66 8.88
CA PHE A 123 5.62 14.83 9.46
C PHE A 123 5.42 15.99 8.47
N ASN A 124 6.18 16.00 7.38
CA ASN A 124 6.15 17.09 6.40
C ASN A 124 5.43 16.71 5.10
N ILE A 125 4.93 15.48 4.97
CA ILE A 125 4.27 14.98 3.72
C ILE A 125 3.19 15.94 3.25
N GLN A 126 2.35 16.45 4.14
CA GLN A 126 1.29 17.37 3.78
C GLN A 126 1.77 18.67 3.14
N LYS A 127 2.89 19.22 3.61
CA LYS A 127 3.40 20.50 3.10
C LYS A 127 3.84 20.41 1.64
N GLY A 128 4.33 19.25 1.21
CA GLY A 128 4.79 19.02 -0.16
C GLY A 128 3.70 18.56 -1.14
N PHE A 129 2.64 17.93 -0.64
CA PHE A 129 1.66 17.20 -1.45
C PHE A 129 0.19 17.59 -1.18
N LEU A 130 -0.06 18.74 -0.56
CA LEU A 130 -1.40 19.21 -0.16
C LEU A 130 -2.46 19.13 -1.26
N ASN A 131 -2.08 19.36 -2.52
CA ASN A 131 -3.00 19.28 -3.66
C ASN A 131 -3.42 17.86 -3.99
N HIS A 132 -2.60 16.87 -3.63
CA HIS A 132 -2.85 15.43 -3.86
C HIS A 132 -3.50 14.76 -2.65
N PHE A 133 -3.16 15.20 -1.42
CA PHE A 133 -3.55 14.54 -0.18
C PHE A 133 -4.15 15.54 0.83
N PRO A 134 -5.47 15.60 0.95
CA PRO A 134 -6.15 16.58 1.82
C PRO A 134 -6.13 16.23 3.31
N ARG A 135 -5.65 15.06 3.68
CA ARG A 135 -5.56 14.61 5.07
C ARG A 135 -4.11 14.40 5.49
N ALA A 136 -3.82 14.70 6.76
CA ALA A 136 -2.60 14.24 7.42
C ALA A 136 -2.66 12.74 7.69
N GLY A 137 -1.52 12.11 7.71
CA GLY A 137 -1.38 10.74 8.14
C GLY A 137 0.07 10.27 8.06
N TYR A 138 0.36 9.25 8.82
CA TYR A 138 1.72 8.74 9.02
C TYR A 138 1.80 7.24 8.73
N THR A 139 0.81 6.69 8.01
CA THR A 139 0.82 5.28 7.63
C THR A 139 1.79 5.02 6.47
N ASP A 140 2.07 3.75 6.23
CA ASP A 140 2.85 3.29 5.08
C ASP A 140 2.31 3.80 3.73
N SER A 141 0.98 3.94 3.58
CA SER A 141 0.36 4.52 2.38
C SER A 141 0.84 5.93 2.08
N PHE A 142 0.95 6.77 3.11
CA PHE A 142 1.37 8.16 2.97
C PHE A 142 2.84 8.26 2.54
N THR A 143 3.71 7.50 3.19
CA THR A 143 5.14 7.52 2.86
C THR A 143 5.42 6.88 1.51
N PHE A 144 4.72 5.81 1.16
CA PHE A 144 4.80 5.19 -0.17
C PHE A 144 4.43 6.16 -1.27
N ASP A 145 3.25 6.79 -1.17
CA ASP A 145 2.79 7.74 -2.20
C ASP A 145 3.68 8.99 -2.27
N ALA A 146 4.20 9.46 -1.14
CA ALA A 146 5.12 10.59 -1.13
C ALA A 146 6.40 10.28 -1.92
N VAL A 147 7.04 9.14 -1.66
CA VAL A 147 8.25 8.72 -2.39
C VAL A 147 7.92 8.44 -3.86
N ARG A 148 6.83 7.71 -4.14
CA ARG A 148 6.39 7.44 -5.51
C ARG A 148 6.23 8.73 -6.33
N LEU A 149 5.56 9.72 -5.77
CA LEU A 149 5.33 11.00 -6.44
C LEU A 149 6.62 11.82 -6.62
N GLU A 150 7.55 11.77 -5.67
CA GLU A 150 8.87 12.41 -5.84
C GLU A 150 9.59 11.86 -7.08
N PHE A 151 9.56 10.54 -7.28
CA PHE A 151 10.23 9.90 -8.42
C PHE A 151 9.48 10.11 -9.74
N GLU A 152 8.14 10.09 -9.74
CA GLU A 152 7.33 10.40 -10.92
C GLU A 152 7.52 11.85 -11.37
N GLN A 153 7.50 12.81 -10.45
CA GLN A 153 7.70 14.24 -10.75
C GLN A 153 9.12 14.54 -11.24
N ALA A 154 10.09 13.70 -10.91
CA ALA A 154 11.45 13.79 -11.39
C ALA A 154 11.69 13.01 -12.71
N ASP A 155 10.63 12.49 -13.34
CA ASP A 155 10.66 11.65 -14.55
C ASP A 155 11.60 10.43 -14.44
N LYS A 156 11.74 9.91 -13.22
CA LYS A 156 12.61 8.75 -12.94
C LYS A 156 11.89 7.42 -13.07
N MET A 157 10.59 7.39 -12.83
CA MET A 157 9.79 6.18 -12.78
C MET A 157 8.45 6.38 -13.45
N VAL A 158 7.97 5.31 -14.08
CA VAL A 158 6.58 5.12 -14.47
C VAL A 158 6.01 4.04 -13.54
N ASN A 159 4.80 4.24 -13.09
CA ASN A 159 4.13 3.33 -12.16
C ASN A 159 2.75 2.96 -12.69
N GLU A 160 2.28 1.75 -12.37
CA GLU A 160 1.00 1.21 -12.82
C GLU A 160 -0.05 1.30 -11.71
N ASP A 161 -1.07 2.11 -11.90
CA ASP A 161 -2.23 2.14 -11.00
C ASP A 161 -3.29 1.15 -11.48
N LEU A 162 -3.42 0.02 -10.82
CA LEU A 162 -4.41 -1.01 -11.14
C LEU A 162 -5.87 -0.54 -11.02
N ASN A 163 -6.08 0.62 -10.44
CA ASN A 163 -7.39 1.23 -10.28
C ASN A 163 -7.61 2.46 -11.18
N ASP A 164 -6.66 2.81 -12.02
CA ASP A 164 -6.77 3.98 -12.89
C ASP A 164 -8.03 3.89 -13.77
N GLY A 165 -8.82 4.98 -13.73
CA GLY A 165 -10.08 5.08 -14.44
C GLY A 165 -11.25 4.24 -13.90
N ARG A 166 -11.03 3.15 -13.15
CA ARG A 166 -12.11 2.27 -12.65
C ARG A 166 -13.01 2.94 -11.62
N PHE A 167 -12.45 3.86 -10.85
CA PHE A 167 -13.16 4.60 -9.82
C PHE A 167 -13.39 6.07 -10.20
N ALA A 168 -13.11 6.44 -11.44
CA ALA A 168 -13.38 7.78 -11.95
C ALA A 168 -14.86 8.11 -11.76
N GLY A 169 -15.16 9.11 -10.94
CA GLY A 169 -16.52 9.49 -10.61
C GLY A 169 -17.13 8.86 -9.36
N MET A 170 -16.54 7.85 -8.77
CA MET A 170 -17.00 7.29 -7.49
C MET A 170 -16.58 8.19 -6.32
N ARG A 171 -17.52 8.50 -5.43
CA ARG A 171 -17.24 9.28 -4.22
C ARG A 171 -16.35 8.53 -3.22
N LYS A 172 -16.40 7.20 -3.18
CA LYS A 172 -15.60 6.31 -2.33
C LYS A 172 -15.43 4.96 -3.01
N ALA A 173 -14.21 4.58 -3.36
CA ALA A 173 -13.88 3.19 -3.58
C ALA A 173 -13.87 2.48 -2.23
N ARG A 174 -14.91 1.72 -1.93
CA ARG A 174 -15.04 1.05 -0.63
C ARG A 174 -14.01 -0.04 -0.41
N HIS A 175 -13.56 -0.67 -1.48
CA HIS A 175 -12.62 -1.79 -1.40
C HIS A 175 -11.79 -1.89 -2.70
N PRO A 176 -10.77 -1.04 -2.90
CA PRO A 176 -9.98 -1.00 -4.13
C PRO A 176 -9.43 -2.36 -4.52
N PHE A 177 -8.93 -3.13 -3.56
CA PHE A 177 -8.29 -4.43 -3.77
C PHE A 177 -9.18 -5.40 -4.55
N ILE A 178 -10.36 -5.73 -4.03
CA ILE A 178 -11.26 -6.73 -4.65
C ILE A 178 -11.93 -6.24 -5.93
N ASN A 179 -11.92 -4.94 -6.15
CA ASN A 179 -12.50 -4.32 -7.35
C ASN A 179 -11.46 -4.09 -8.45
N SER A 180 -10.20 -4.37 -8.18
CA SER A 180 -9.10 -4.41 -9.15
C SER A 180 -8.94 -5.82 -9.76
N GLU A 181 -7.89 -5.99 -10.55
CA GLU A 181 -7.51 -7.29 -11.10
C GLU A 181 -7.11 -8.30 -10.02
N LEU A 182 -6.65 -7.84 -8.85
CA LEU A 182 -6.35 -8.71 -7.71
C LEU A 182 -7.56 -9.54 -7.27
N GLY A 183 -8.77 -8.98 -7.38
CA GLY A 183 -10.02 -9.68 -7.06
C GLY A 183 -10.33 -10.90 -7.94
N GLN A 184 -9.56 -11.16 -8.98
CA GLN A 184 -9.67 -12.40 -9.77
C GLN A 184 -9.13 -13.62 -9.02
N TYR A 185 -8.19 -13.42 -8.09
CA TYR A 185 -7.46 -14.48 -7.42
C TYR A 185 -7.47 -14.37 -5.89
N MET A 186 -7.73 -13.17 -5.37
CA MET A 186 -7.52 -12.87 -3.96
C MET A 186 -8.65 -12.03 -3.37
N ASP A 187 -8.86 -12.19 -2.06
CA ASP A 187 -9.73 -11.34 -1.25
C ASP A 187 -8.95 -10.77 -0.08
N HIS A 188 -9.14 -9.49 0.21
CA HIS A 188 -8.54 -8.80 1.33
C HIS A 188 -9.55 -8.63 2.46
N LEU A 189 -9.42 -9.40 3.51
CA LEU A 189 -10.36 -9.50 4.65
C LEU A 189 -10.24 -8.31 5.60
N LYS A 190 -10.35 -7.12 5.07
CA LYS A 190 -10.14 -5.86 5.79
C LYS A 190 -11.22 -5.61 6.85
N GLY A 191 -10.78 -5.53 8.11
CA GLY A 191 -11.66 -5.27 9.26
C GLY A 191 -12.29 -6.53 9.85
N PHE A 192 -12.92 -6.36 11.01
CA PHE A 192 -13.38 -7.47 11.84
C PHE A 192 -14.43 -8.34 11.15
N ASP A 193 -15.46 -7.72 10.57
CA ASP A 193 -16.59 -8.46 9.97
C ASP A 193 -16.15 -9.39 8.84
N ARG A 194 -15.22 -8.93 7.96
CA ARG A 194 -14.72 -9.75 6.86
C ARG A 194 -13.83 -10.87 7.35
N LYS A 195 -13.01 -10.61 8.37
CA LYS A 195 -12.18 -11.64 9.03
C LYS A 195 -13.04 -12.72 9.70
N ALA A 196 -14.09 -12.33 10.41
CA ALA A 196 -15.01 -13.26 11.04
C ALA A 196 -15.76 -14.14 10.03
N ASN A 197 -16.11 -13.57 8.86
CA ASN A 197 -16.81 -14.30 7.80
C ASN A 197 -15.85 -14.98 6.80
N MET A 198 -14.54 -14.78 6.91
CA MET A 198 -13.53 -15.24 5.97
C MET A 198 -13.84 -14.85 4.52
N LYS A 199 -14.50 -13.72 4.32
CA LYS A 199 -14.95 -13.22 3.00
C LYS A 199 -15.35 -11.74 3.06
N SER A 200 -15.11 -11.02 1.97
CA SER A 200 -15.63 -9.67 1.80
C SER A 200 -17.15 -9.65 1.64
N ASN A 201 -17.78 -8.51 1.95
CA ASN A 201 -19.23 -8.35 1.86
C ASN A 201 -19.69 -8.00 0.45
N ALA A 202 -20.92 -8.36 0.08
CA ALA A 202 -21.51 -8.02 -1.22
C ALA A 202 -21.47 -6.50 -1.53
N LYS A 203 -21.70 -5.66 -0.52
CA LYS A 203 -21.68 -4.19 -0.66
C LYS A 203 -20.32 -3.61 -1.01
N ASP A 204 -19.23 -4.38 -0.84
CA ASP A 204 -17.86 -3.96 -1.11
C ASP A 204 -17.48 -4.21 -2.57
N LEU A 205 -18.18 -5.14 -3.24
CA LEU A 205 -17.94 -5.49 -4.64
C LEU A 205 -18.75 -4.55 -5.53
N THR A 206 -18.06 -3.65 -6.20
CA THR A 206 -18.65 -2.67 -7.13
C THR A 206 -18.37 -3.00 -8.59
N THR A 207 -17.39 -3.86 -8.86
CA THR A 207 -17.07 -4.43 -10.16
C THR A 207 -17.51 -5.87 -10.23
N LYS A 208 -17.98 -6.30 -11.41
CA LYS A 208 -18.33 -7.71 -11.62
C LYS A 208 -17.07 -8.56 -11.70
N GLN A 209 -16.89 -9.42 -10.71
CA GLN A 209 -15.86 -10.44 -10.70
C GLN A 209 -16.42 -11.76 -11.23
N ALA A 210 -15.69 -12.42 -12.15
CA ALA A 210 -16.16 -13.62 -12.83
C ALA A 210 -16.05 -14.91 -12.00
N HIS A 211 -15.11 -14.93 -11.02
CA HIS A 211 -14.84 -16.15 -10.28
C HIS A 211 -16.01 -16.53 -9.34
N LYS A 212 -16.31 -17.84 -9.27
CA LYS A 212 -17.36 -18.40 -8.40
C LYS A 212 -17.22 -18.07 -6.91
N TYR A 213 -16.01 -17.74 -6.47
CA TYR A 213 -15.75 -17.27 -5.10
C TYR A 213 -16.67 -16.08 -4.74
N TRP A 214 -16.95 -15.19 -5.69
CA TRP A 214 -17.76 -14.01 -5.47
C TRP A 214 -19.28 -14.26 -5.52
N ASN A 215 -19.70 -15.48 -5.87
CA ASN A 215 -21.09 -15.86 -5.78
C ASN A 215 -21.50 -16.03 -4.30
N ASN A 216 -22.76 -15.71 -4.00
CA ASN A 216 -23.34 -15.85 -2.64
C ASN A 216 -22.63 -14.99 -1.56
N LEU A 217 -22.20 -13.79 -1.90
CA LEU A 217 -21.83 -12.78 -0.91
C LEU A 217 -23.06 -12.36 -0.09
N LYS A 218 -22.89 -12.27 1.25
CA LYS A 218 -23.92 -11.79 2.17
C LYS A 218 -23.93 -10.27 2.27
#